data_118c5ca5414b79ac36e0389d0e111a5b
#
_entry.id   118c5ca5414b79ac36e0389d0e111a5b
#
_cell.length_a   1.000
_cell.length_b   1.000
_cell.length_c   1.000
_cell.angle_alpha   90.00
_cell.angle_beta   90.00
_cell.angle_gamma   90.00
#
_symmetry.space_group_name_H-M   'P 1'
#
loop_
_entity.id
_entity.type
_entity.pdbx_description
1 polymer ?
#
loop_
_entity_poly.entity_id
_entity_poly.type
_entity_poly.pdbx_seq_one_letter_code
_entity_poly.pdbx_strand_id
1 'polypeptide(L)'
;MSNWKMLTLVGKDQQGIVAQITEALYSTGAQLGKASMMRLGGNFTIMLMLNSDQNIELLCKAVKPIVDKLALTYHFQEIEVDIHDHQIPNTRISVYGADRPGIVAKVTAALNQGGFNILDLESDVAGQDKDSLYIMHIEGTSEQSPENIETDIKLQLNADIQIDVSAIDTMIG
;
A
#
# COMPACT_ATOMS: atom_id res chain seq x y z
N MET A 1 -14.49 -17.71 16.10
CA MET A 1 -14.04 -17.41 14.73
C MET A 1 -14.02 -15.92 14.59
N SER A 2 -13.00 -15.35 13.97
CA SER A 2 -12.93 -13.89 13.77
C SER A 2 -14.01 -13.46 12.77
N ASN A 3 -14.89 -12.51 13.12
CA ASN A 3 -15.92 -11.97 12.22
C ASN A 3 -15.37 -10.81 11.36
N TRP A 4 -14.04 -10.71 11.26
CA TRP A 4 -13.38 -9.66 10.51
C TRP A 4 -13.38 -9.93 9.01
N LYS A 5 -13.64 -8.88 8.27
CA LYS A 5 -13.65 -8.88 6.80
C LYS A 5 -12.89 -7.66 6.30
N MET A 6 -12.32 -7.79 5.11
CA MET A 6 -11.68 -6.70 4.38
C MET A 6 -12.52 -6.36 3.16
N LEU A 7 -12.87 -5.09 3.02
CA LEU A 7 -13.41 -4.53 1.79
C LEU A 7 -12.31 -3.71 1.10
N THR A 8 -12.02 -4.02 -0.14
CA THR A 8 -11.17 -3.20 -1.02
C THR A 8 -12.02 -2.60 -2.12
N LEU A 9 -11.86 -1.30 -2.36
CA LEU A 9 -12.54 -0.56 -3.42
C LEU A 9 -11.51 0.16 -4.29
N VAL A 10 -11.72 0.15 -5.58
CA VAL A 10 -10.88 0.85 -6.57
C VAL A 10 -11.77 1.49 -7.63
N GLY A 11 -11.42 2.71 -8.04
CA GLY A 11 -12.08 3.38 -9.15
C GLY A 11 -11.64 4.83 -9.32
N LYS A 12 -12.35 5.57 -10.17
CA LYS A 12 -12.10 6.99 -10.36
C LYS A 12 -12.44 7.77 -9.09
N ASP A 13 -11.55 8.67 -8.69
CA ASP A 13 -11.77 9.48 -7.50
C ASP A 13 -12.95 10.44 -7.68
N GLN A 14 -13.87 10.40 -6.72
CA GLN A 14 -15.09 11.20 -6.69
C GLN A 14 -15.45 11.58 -5.26
N GLN A 15 -16.07 12.74 -5.11
CA GLN A 15 -16.54 13.19 -3.80
C GLN A 15 -17.63 12.27 -3.23
N GLY A 16 -17.52 11.93 -1.95
CA GLY A 16 -18.55 11.21 -1.21
C GLY A 16 -18.49 9.68 -1.31
N ILE A 17 -17.47 9.09 -1.98
CA ILE A 17 -17.31 7.63 -2.05
C ILE A 17 -17.28 7.04 -0.64
N VAL A 18 -16.38 7.50 0.20
CA VAL A 18 -16.17 6.96 1.56
C VAL A 18 -17.45 7.08 2.37
N ALA A 19 -18.11 8.24 2.36
CA ALA A 19 -19.33 8.47 3.12
C ALA A 19 -20.46 7.52 2.72
N GLN A 20 -20.71 7.34 1.42
CA GLN A 20 -21.78 6.46 0.94
C GLN A 20 -21.50 4.99 1.27
N ILE A 21 -20.26 4.53 1.11
CA ILE A 21 -19.87 3.14 1.39
C ILE A 21 -19.94 2.85 2.90
N THR A 22 -19.41 3.75 3.73
CA THR A 22 -19.42 3.55 5.19
C THR A 22 -20.84 3.59 5.77
N GLU A 23 -21.71 4.45 5.24
CA GLU A 23 -23.13 4.49 5.62
C GLU A 23 -23.86 3.20 5.24
N ALA A 24 -23.63 2.67 4.03
CA ALA A 24 -24.23 1.40 3.62
C ALA A 24 -23.78 0.24 4.50
N LEU A 25 -22.50 0.18 4.86
CA LEU A 25 -21.97 -0.84 5.77
C LEU A 25 -22.53 -0.68 7.20
N TYR A 26 -22.57 0.56 7.70
CA TYR A 26 -23.14 0.87 9.01
C TYR A 26 -24.62 0.41 9.10
N SER A 27 -25.40 0.61 8.05
CA SER A 27 -26.80 0.20 7.99
C SER A 27 -27.00 -1.33 8.08
N THR A 28 -25.95 -2.13 7.82
CA THR A 28 -25.97 -3.59 8.02
C THR A 28 -25.63 -4.02 9.45
N GLY A 29 -25.31 -3.06 10.33
CA GLY A 29 -24.79 -3.33 11.67
C GLY A 29 -23.30 -3.64 11.71
N ALA A 30 -22.55 -3.44 10.61
CA ALA A 30 -21.12 -3.66 10.58
C ALA A 30 -20.39 -2.56 11.36
N GLN A 31 -19.40 -2.96 12.16
CA GLN A 31 -18.50 -2.06 12.87
C GLN A 31 -17.21 -1.87 12.04
N LEU A 32 -16.91 -0.61 11.70
CA LEU A 32 -15.69 -0.29 10.96
C LEU A 32 -14.46 -0.30 11.87
N GLY A 33 -13.40 -0.94 11.40
CA GLY A 33 -12.08 -0.98 12.04
C GLY A 33 -11.09 -0.02 11.37
N LYS A 34 -9.87 -0.51 11.15
CA LYS A 34 -8.84 0.26 10.45
C LYS A 34 -9.19 0.47 8.98
N ALA A 35 -8.79 1.61 8.45
CA ALA A 35 -8.92 1.94 7.03
C ALA A 35 -7.66 2.60 6.52
N SER A 36 -7.31 2.30 5.27
CA SER A 36 -6.25 2.98 4.52
C SER A 36 -6.77 3.38 3.16
N MET A 37 -6.47 4.59 2.74
CA MET A 37 -6.93 5.17 1.48
C MET A 37 -5.75 5.79 0.74
N MET A 38 -5.72 5.58 -0.57
CA MET A 38 -4.71 6.12 -1.45
C MET A 38 -5.35 6.74 -2.70
N ARG A 39 -4.73 7.80 -3.22
CA ARG A 39 -5.09 8.42 -4.49
C ARG A 39 -3.88 8.41 -5.41
N LEU A 40 -4.04 7.88 -6.61
CA LEU A 40 -2.97 7.76 -7.59
C LEU A 40 -3.51 8.00 -9.01
N GLY A 41 -2.92 8.94 -9.76
CA GLY A 41 -3.29 9.19 -11.15
C GLY A 41 -4.77 9.51 -11.37
N GLY A 42 -5.42 10.22 -10.44
CA GLY A 42 -6.86 10.52 -10.50
C GLY A 42 -7.77 9.35 -10.15
N ASN A 43 -7.19 8.22 -9.74
CA ASN A 43 -7.91 7.09 -9.20
C ASN A 43 -7.83 7.09 -7.66
N PHE A 44 -8.72 6.31 -7.08
CA PHE A 44 -8.87 6.12 -5.65
C PHE A 44 -8.84 4.63 -5.34
N THR A 45 -8.22 4.27 -4.26
CA THR A 45 -8.37 2.95 -3.63
C THR A 45 -8.54 3.11 -2.13
N ILE A 46 -9.31 2.22 -1.52
CA ILE A 46 -9.44 2.12 -0.07
C ILE A 46 -9.51 0.66 0.35
N MET A 47 -8.85 0.34 1.44
CA MET A 47 -9.01 -0.89 2.19
C MET A 47 -9.68 -0.58 3.52
N LEU A 48 -10.78 -1.25 3.82
CA LEU A 48 -11.57 -1.09 5.02
C LEU A 48 -11.68 -2.42 5.74
N MET A 49 -11.24 -2.47 6.98
CA MET A 49 -11.50 -3.58 7.88
C MET A 49 -12.87 -3.36 8.53
N LEU A 50 -13.67 -4.40 8.59
CA LEU A 50 -14.97 -4.36 9.29
C LEU A 50 -15.20 -5.65 10.07
N ASN A 51 -15.82 -5.50 11.24
CA ASN A 51 -16.32 -6.60 12.04
C ASN A 51 -17.83 -6.70 11.84
N SER A 52 -18.33 -7.86 11.44
CA SER A 52 -19.73 -8.06 11.16
C SER A 52 -20.13 -9.53 11.26
N ASP A 53 -21.26 -9.79 11.89
CA ASP A 53 -21.89 -11.11 11.93
C ASP A 53 -22.59 -11.47 10.60
N GLN A 54 -22.75 -10.49 9.71
CA GLN A 54 -23.36 -10.70 8.41
C GLN A 54 -22.39 -11.44 7.48
N ASN A 55 -22.94 -12.27 6.60
CA ASN A 55 -22.17 -12.90 5.56
C ASN A 55 -21.74 -11.88 4.46
N ILE A 56 -20.72 -12.23 3.71
CA ILE A 56 -20.19 -11.37 2.63
C ILE A 56 -21.26 -11.06 1.59
N GLU A 57 -22.17 -11.99 1.30
CA GLU A 57 -23.22 -11.79 0.29
C GLU A 57 -24.17 -10.62 0.68
N LEU A 58 -24.53 -10.50 1.94
CA LEU A 58 -25.37 -9.42 2.44
C LEU A 58 -24.64 -8.08 2.41
N LEU A 59 -23.36 -8.05 2.79
CA LEU A 59 -22.50 -6.88 2.70
C LEU A 59 -22.33 -6.41 1.26
N CYS A 60 -22.10 -7.36 0.32
CA CYS A 60 -22.06 -7.06 -1.11
C CYS A 60 -23.37 -6.43 -1.60
N LYS A 61 -24.53 -6.98 -1.20
CA LYS A 61 -25.84 -6.41 -1.56
C LYS A 61 -26.02 -4.98 -1.07
N ALA A 62 -25.49 -4.65 0.10
CA ALA A 62 -25.58 -3.31 0.66
C ALA A 62 -24.73 -2.29 -0.10
N VAL A 63 -23.52 -2.63 -0.50
CA VAL A 63 -22.61 -1.70 -1.20
C VAL A 63 -22.84 -1.65 -2.70
N LYS A 64 -23.39 -2.70 -3.29
CA LYS A 64 -23.53 -2.86 -4.76
C LYS A 64 -24.22 -1.67 -5.45
N PRO A 65 -25.34 -1.10 -4.96
CA PRO A 65 -25.98 0.03 -5.63
C PRO A 65 -25.07 1.26 -5.72
N ILE A 66 -24.22 1.48 -4.72
CA ILE A 66 -23.29 2.60 -4.66
C ILE A 66 -22.10 2.34 -5.62
N VAL A 67 -21.56 1.13 -5.59
CA VAL A 67 -20.46 0.70 -6.44
C VAL A 67 -20.84 0.80 -7.92
N ASP A 68 -22.04 0.30 -8.28
CA ASP A 68 -22.56 0.38 -9.65
C ASP A 68 -22.76 1.85 -10.08
N LYS A 69 -23.35 2.68 -9.23
CA LYS A 69 -23.59 4.11 -9.48
C LYS A 69 -22.29 4.90 -9.70
N LEU A 70 -21.25 4.59 -8.92
CA LEU A 70 -19.97 5.30 -8.93
C LEU A 70 -18.94 4.62 -9.85
N ALA A 71 -19.32 3.55 -10.54
CA ALA A 71 -18.47 2.74 -11.42
C ALA A 71 -17.16 2.28 -10.72
N LEU A 72 -17.28 1.80 -9.47
CA LEU A 72 -16.18 1.26 -8.69
C LEU A 72 -16.07 -0.26 -8.88
N THR A 73 -14.87 -0.77 -8.68
CA THR A 73 -14.62 -2.20 -8.50
C THR A 73 -14.44 -2.48 -7.01
N TYR A 74 -14.93 -3.61 -6.52
CA TYR A 74 -14.79 -3.97 -5.12
C TYR A 74 -14.47 -5.44 -4.94
N HIS A 75 -13.86 -5.76 -3.81
CA HIS A 75 -13.59 -7.11 -3.37
C HIS A 75 -13.81 -7.22 -1.86
N PHE A 76 -14.53 -8.26 -1.44
CA PHE A 76 -14.67 -8.66 -0.03
C PHE A 76 -13.94 -9.97 0.21
N GLN A 77 -13.28 -10.07 1.35
CA GLN A 77 -12.69 -11.32 1.84
C GLN A 77 -12.81 -11.41 3.36
N GLU A 78 -12.92 -12.62 3.88
CA GLU A 78 -12.73 -12.89 5.30
C GLU A 78 -11.24 -12.81 5.62
N ILE A 79 -10.91 -12.21 6.78
CA ILE A 79 -9.53 -12.06 7.22
C ILE A 79 -9.37 -12.58 8.64
N GLU A 80 -8.25 -13.23 8.88
CA GLU A 80 -7.74 -13.45 10.21
C GLU A 80 -6.97 -12.19 10.64
N VAL A 81 -7.38 -11.59 11.73
CA VAL A 81 -6.74 -10.37 12.24
C VAL A 81 -5.93 -10.74 13.45
N ASP A 82 -4.63 -10.66 13.33
CA ASP A 82 -3.77 -10.49 14.48
C ASP A 82 -3.66 -8.99 14.76
N ILE A 83 -4.45 -8.51 15.74
CA ILE A 83 -4.57 -7.09 16.07
C ILE A 83 -3.23 -6.54 16.59
N HIS A 84 -2.28 -7.41 16.92
CA HIS A 84 -1.00 -7.06 17.53
C HIS A 84 0.18 -7.08 16.56
N ASP A 85 0.03 -7.62 15.35
CA ASP A 85 1.13 -7.68 14.36
C ASP A 85 1.15 -6.40 13.50
N HIS A 86 1.49 -5.30 14.12
CA HIS A 86 1.81 -4.06 13.41
C HIS A 86 3.33 -3.97 13.29
N GLN A 87 3.87 -4.47 12.18
CA GLN A 87 5.29 -4.33 11.89
C GLN A 87 5.62 -2.85 11.69
N ILE A 88 6.56 -2.36 12.48
CA ILE A 88 7.06 -0.99 12.37
C ILE A 88 8.31 -1.02 11.48
N PRO A 89 8.39 -0.22 10.42
CA PRO A 89 9.58 -0.18 9.58
C PRO A 89 10.79 0.29 10.38
N ASN A 90 11.92 -0.37 10.19
CA ASN A 90 13.21 0.00 10.78
C ASN A 90 14.20 0.57 9.77
N THR A 91 13.87 0.51 8.48
CA THR A 91 14.76 0.93 7.39
C THR A 91 14.00 1.65 6.30
N ARG A 92 14.56 2.77 5.85
CA ARG A 92 14.08 3.56 4.71
C ARG A 92 15.10 3.51 3.59
N ILE A 93 14.60 3.35 2.35
CA ILE A 93 15.38 3.32 1.12
C ILE A 93 14.83 4.39 0.19
N SER A 94 15.70 5.23 -0.34
CA SER A 94 15.36 6.21 -1.36
C SER A 94 16.16 5.93 -2.62
N VAL A 95 15.50 5.87 -3.76
CA VAL A 95 16.11 5.61 -5.07
C VAL A 95 15.79 6.75 -6.01
N TYR A 96 16.81 7.32 -6.62
CA TYR A 96 16.70 8.45 -7.55
C TYR A 96 17.48 8.14 -8.83
N GLY A 97 16.90 8.41 -9.98
CA GLY A 97 17.61 8.22 -11.25
C GLY A 97 16.76 8.56 -12.46
N ALA A 98 17.35 8.39 -13.65
CA ALA A 98 16.60 8.53 -14.88
C ALA A 98 15.47 7.49 -14.93
N ASP A 99 14.27 7.93 -15.35
CA ASP A 99 13.12 7.02 -15.50
C ASP A 99 13.43 5.96 -16.57
N ARG A 100 13.52 4.70 -16.13
CA ARG A 100 13.84 3.56 -16.99
C ARG A 100 13.02 2.34 -16.60
N PRO A 101 12.56 1.55 -17.61
CA PRO A 101 11.86 0.30 -17.33
C PRO A 101 12.68 -0.63 -16.44
N GLY A 102 12.03 -1.21 -15.43
CA GLY A 102 12.60 -2.26 -14.60
C GLY A 102 13.32 -1.81 -13.33
N ILE A 103 13.39 -0.50 -13.00
CA ILE A 103 14.00 -0.03 -11.74
C ILE A 103 13.31 -0.69 -10.55
N VAL A 104 11.99 -0.61 -10.45
CA VAL A 104 11.22 -1.21 -9.35
C VAL A 104 11.51 -2.71 -9.24
N ALA A 105 11.43 -3.43 -10.35
CA ALA A 105 11.64 -4.88 -10.36
C ALA A 105 13.04 -5.28 -9.86
N LYS A 106 14.09 -4.55 -10.27
CA LYS A 106 15.46 -4.83 -9.85
C LYS A 106 15.68 -4.51 -8.38
N VAL A 107 15.21 -3.36 -7.91
CA VAL A 107 15.32 -2.96 -6.50
C VAL A 107 14.59 -3.96 -5.61
N THR A 108 13.33 -4.25 -5.91
CA THR A 108 12.53 -5.17 -5.08
C THR A 108 13.06 -6.61 -5.12
N ALA A 109 13.66 -7.04 -6.25
CA ALA A 109 14.33 -8.34 -6.33
C ALA A 109 15.58 -8.41 -5.44
N ALA A 110 16.42 -7.36 -5.44
CA ALA A 110 17.59 -7.28 -4.55
C ALA A 110 17.15 -7.31 -3.08
N LEU A 111 16.15 -6.53 -2.72
CA LEU A 111 15.60 -6.48 -1.38
C LEU A 111 15.04 -7.83 -0.92
N ASN A 112 14.31 -8.52 -1.78
CA ASN A 112 13.78 -9.84 -1.47
C ASN A 112 14.88 -10.88 -1.26
N GLN A 113 15.95 -10.86 -2.06
CA GLN A 113 17.12 -11.74 -1.90
C GLN A 113 17.83 -11.48 -0.56
N GLY A 114 17.87 -10.22 -0.11
CA GLY A 114 18.43 -9.81 1.16
C GLY A 114 17.52 -10.04 2.37
N GLY A 115 16.33 -10.61 2.18
CA GLY A 115 15.39 -10.86 3.28
C GLY A 115 14.71 -9.59 3.82
N PHE A 116 14.68 -8.50 3.03
CA PHE A 116 13.98 -7.28 3.37
C PHE A 116 12.47 -7.44 3.15
N ASN A 117 11.68 -7.13 4.17
CA ASN A 117 10.22 -7.11 4.08
C ASN A 117 9.71 -5.69 3.82
N ILE A 118 9.15 -5.47 2.63
CA ILE A 118 8.59 -4.18 2.22
C ILE A 118 7.24 -3.99 2.91
N LEU A 119 7.08 -2.88 3.64
CA LEU A 119 5.83 -2.49 4.31
C LEU A 119 5.13 -1.35 3.60
N ASP A 120 5.90 -0.45 2.97
CA ASP A 120 5.39 0.66 2.16
C ASP A 120 6.30 0.91 0.95
N LEU A 121 5.71 1.29 -0.17
CA LEU A 121 6.41 1.66 -1.39
C LEU A 121 5.64 2.75 -2.11
N GLU A 122 6.29 3.91 -2.25
CA GLU A 122 5.78 5.01 -3.04
C GLU A 122 6.76 5.34 -4.16
N SER A 123 6.25 5.64 -5.35
CA SER A 123 7.09 6.10 -6.46
C SER A 123 6.42 7.20 -7.25
N ASP A 124 7.22 8.11 -7.77
CA ASP A 124 6.77 9.22 -8.60
C ASP A 124 7.77 9.50 -9.72
N VAL A 125 7.31 10.16 -10.77
CA VAL A 125 8.13 10.64 -11.88
C VAL A 125 8.01 12.15 -11.94
N ALA A 126 9.08 12.85 -11.60
CA ALA A 126 9.17 14.29 -11.67
C ALA A 126 9.83 14.73 -12.98
N GLY A 127 9.32 15.81 -13.58
CA GLY A 127 9.82 16.34 -14.85
C GLY A 127 9.00 15.91 -16.06
N GLN A 128 9.44 16.33 -17.27
CA GLN A 128 8.79 16.01 -18.54
C GLN A 128 9.83 15.48 -19.53
N ASP A 129 9.42 14.52 -20.34
CA ASP A 129 10.21 13.95 -21.42
C ASP A 129 11.54 13.29 -20.98
N LYS A 130 12.64 13.61 -21.69
CA LYS A 130 13.94 12.94 -21.51
C LYS A 130 14.67 13.27 -20.20
N ASP A 131 14.24 14.32 -19.50
CA ASP A 131 14.81 14.76 -18.22
C ASP A 131 13.93 14.34 -17.03
N SER A 132 13.07 13.33 -17.21
CA SER A 132 12.26 12.82 -16.13
C SER A 132 13.12 12.11 -15.08
N LEU A 133 12.92 12.51 -13.82
CA LEU A 133 13.55 11.93 -12.65
C LEU A 133 12.57 10.94 -12.01
N TYR A 134 12.96 9.69 -11.93
CA TYR A 134 12.26 8.67 -11.16
C TYR A 134 12.68 8.76 -9.70
N ILE A 135 11.70 8.78 -8.81
CA ILE A 135 11.89 8.84 -7.36
C ILE A 135 11.09 7.67 -6.76
N MET A 136 11.72 6.88 -5.90
CA MET A 136 11.06 5.80 -5.19
C MET A 136 11.49 5.80 -3.72
N HIS A 137 10.51 5.69 -2.83
CA HIS A 137 10.71 5.53 -1.40
C HIS A 137 10.13 4.18 -0.97
N ILE A 138 10.93 3.44 -0.20
CA ILE A 138 10.52 2.15 0.35
C ILE A 138 10.78 2.19 1.85
N GLU A 139 9.81 1.75 2.63
CA GLU A 139 9.98 1.50 4.06
C GLU A 139 9.69 0.04 4.36
N GLY A 140 10.45 -0.54 5.27
CA GLY A 140 10.29 -1.93 5.63
C GLY A 140 11.14 -2.36 6.80
N THR A 141 11.22 -3.68 6.97
CA THR A 141 12.01 -4.29 8.04
C THR A 141 13.12 -5.16 7.46
N SER A 142 14.30 -5.08 8.06
CA SER A 142 15.46 -5.91 7.75
C SER A 142 16.30 -6.16 9.00
N GLU A 143 16.98 -7.30 9.01
CA GLU A 143 18.06 -7.61 9.97
C GLU A 143 19.44 -7.18 9.45
N GLN A 144 19.54 -6.83 8.18
CA GLN A 144 20.77 -6.35 7.56
C GLN A 144 21.05 -4.89 7.93
N SER A 145 22.32 -4.51 7.92
CA SER A 145 22.71 -3.11 8.03
C SER A 145 22.33 -2.30 6.78
N PRO A 146 22.09 -1.00 6.89
CA PRO A 146 21.83 -0.12 5.75
C PRO A 146 22.89 -0.23 4.64
N GLU A 147 24.16 -0.33 5.02
CA GLU A 147 25.30 -0.41 4.08
C GLU A 147 25.27 -1.70 3.26
N ASN A 148 24.86 -2.82 3.86
CA ASN A 148 24.74 -4.09 3.14
C ASN A 148 23.58 -4.05 2.15
N ILE A 149 22.42 -3.52 2.57
CA ILE A 149 21.25 -3.34 1.71
C ILE A 149 21.59 -2.44 0.53
N GLU A 150 22.26 -1.33 0.77
CA GLU A 150 22.68 -0.40 -0.29
C GLU A 150 23.62 -1.08 -1.29
N THR A 151 24.56 -1.90 -0.81
CA THR A 151 25.50 -2.66 -1.65
C THR A 151 24.75 -3.66 -2.52
N ASP A 152 23.82 -4.44 -1.95
CA ASP A 152 23.04 -5.44 -2.66
C ASP A 152 22.18 -4.81 -3.77
N ILE A 153 21.58 -3.66 -3.51
CA ILE A 153 20.80 -2.94 -4.53
C ILE A 153 21.72 -2.40 -5.64
N LYS A 154 22.87 -1.81 -5.29
CA LYS A 154 23.83 -1.25 -6.27
C LYS A 154 24.37 -2.31 -7.23
N LEU A 155 24.53 -3.54 -6.79
CA LEU A 155 24.94 -4.66 -7.65
C LEU A 155 23.93 -4.99 -8.75
N GLN A 156 22.66 -4.68 -8.56
CA GLN A 156 21.58 -4.97 -9.50
C GLN A 156 21.24 -3.79 -10.43
N LEU A 157 21.70 -2.60 -10.09
CA LEU A 157 21.38 -1.35 -10.78
C LEU A 157 22.56 -0.79 -11.58
N ASN A 158 22.24 0.11 -12.49
CA ASN A 158 23.26 0.86 -13.23
C ASN A 158 23.87 1.97 -12.35
N ALA A 159 25.07 2.38 -12.64
CA ALA A 159 25.84 3.36 -11.85
C ALA A 159 25.26 4.79 -11.83
N ASP A 160 24.28 5.08 -12.68
CA ASP A 160 23.60 6.39 -12.78
C ASP A 160 22.37 6.51 -11.85
N ILE A 161 22.10 5.49 -11.05
CA ILE A 161 21.02 5.48 -10.08
C ILE A 161 21.60 5.76 -8.69
N GLN A 162 21.09 6.78 -8.03
CA GLN A 162 21.44 7.10 -6.65
C GLN A 162 20.56 6.34 -5.69
N ILE A 163 21.17 5.80 -4.64
CA ILE A 163 20.49 5.04 -3.60
C ILE A 163 20.96 5.60 -2.27
N ASP A 164 20.01 5.84 -1.39
CA ASP A 164 20.25 6.19 0.00
C ASP A 164 19.49 5.20 0.88
N VAL A 165 20.17 4.59 1.83
CA VAL A 165 19.59 3.64 2.78
C VAL A 165 19.88 4.13 4.20
N SER A 166 18.86 4.30 4.99
CA SER A 166 18.97 4.79 6.36
C SER A 166 18.13 3.99 7.34
N ALA A 167 18.62 3.85 8.56
CA ALA A 167 17.81 3.32 9.65
C ALA A 167 16.72 4.34 10.03
N ILE A 168 15.53 3.82 10.37
CA ILE A 168 14.46 4.63 10.94
C ILE A 168 14.58 4.55 12.46
N ASP A 169 14.96 5.66 13.10
CA ASP A 169 14.96 5.76 14.55
C ASP A 169 13.51 5.84 15.05
N THR A 170 13.00 4.72 15.55
CA THR A 170 11.74 4.71 16.29
C THR A 170 11.97 5.32 17.66
N MET A 171 11.68 6.60 17.81
CA MET A 171 11.54 7.17 19.16
C MET A 171 10.30 6.55 19.81
N ILE A 172 10.52 5.56 20.69
CA ILE A 172 9.49 5.04 21.57
C ILE A 172 9.22 6.14 22.60
N GLY A 173 8.12 6.85 22.42
CA GLY A 173 7.60 7.82 23.37
C GLY A 173 6.67 7.15 24.38
#